data_28a16a87048b5f8d0285a08a2bd15298
#
_entry.id   28a16a87048b5f8d0285a08a2bd15298
#
_cell.length_a   1.000
_cell.length_b   1.000
_cell.length_c   1.000
_cell.angle_alpha   90.00
_cell.angle_beta   90.00
_cell.angle_gamma   90.00
#
_symmetry.space_group_name_H-M   'P 1'
#
loop_
_entity.id
_entity.type
_entity.pdbx_description
1 polymer ?
#
loop_
_entity_poly.entity_id
_entity_poly.type
_entity_poly.pdbx_seq_one_letter_code
_entity_poly.pdbx_strand_id
1 'polypeptide(L)'
;MRISFSKSVTESLLAKIRSGEMMSRNEKFNLIIQLSIPSILAQVTTVLMFYIDAGMVGSLGAEPSAAIGLVEPATWLFFSLVSAVTMGFSVQVAHFIGANDFPKARAVMRHGYIFGLCFALLLLLITFLIGSRLPVWLGGGTDIQHDATVYFLIFSLIIPFHLIEYMSAAMLKVSGDMRRPSFMAILMCVLDVIFNYFFIFPTRTVSLLGVEMTMPGLGEGVAGAALGSLLSFICVALPLAYYAIFRSPILAWKQDVERFVWRWQYIWNAMKIGAPMALQYLLMNGAQLVSTMIVAPLGNIAIAAHSFAITAESLCYMPGHGISEAATTLVGQSVGADRRDLHRSFAWMTVSLGMVVMAFMGIVMYIFAPEMIGLLSPVADIQVLGTSVLRIEAFAEPFFAAAIVAYSVCIGAGDTLKPSLINLGSMWLIRLTLAYALATQYGLRGVWFAMAVELSLRGMMFIFYLFKRLRRT
;
A
#
# COMPACT_ATOMS: atom_id res chain seq x y z
N MET A 1 27.35 -9.13 -14.18
CA MET A 1 25.96 -9.64 -14.16
C MET A 1 25.09 -8.77 -15.07
N ARG A 2 24.69 -9.25 -16.28
CA ARG A 2 23.80 -8.46 -17.15
C ARG A 2 22.34 -8.73 -16.70
N ILE A 3 21.73 -7.77 -16.03
CA ILE A 3 20.30 -7.78 -15.75
C ILE A 3 19.58 -7.41 -17.05
N SER A 4 18.92 -8.38 -17.67
CA SER A 4 18.16 -8.16 -18.90
C SER A 4 16.70 -7.88 -18.53
N PHE A 5 16.27 -6.63 -18.66
CA PHE A 5 14.88 -6.21 -18.49
C PHE A 5 14.02 -6.55 -19.71
N SER A 6 13.94 -7.84 -20.07
CA SER A 6 13.08 -8.29 -21.18
C SER A 6 11.87 -9.04 -20.63
N LYS A 7 10.68 -8.74 -21.17
CA LYS A 7 9.44 -9.45 -20.83
C LYS A 7 9.56 -10.94 -21.08
N SER A 8 10.21 -11.34 -22.19
CA SER A 8 10.43 -12.74 -22.55
C SER A 8 11.29 -13.50 -21.52
N VAL A 9 12.29 -12.82 -20.92
CA VAL A 9 13.13 -13.40 -19.87
C VAL A 9 12.33 -13.60 -18.58
N THR A 10 11.50 -12.64 -18.19
CA THR A 10 10.64 -12.80 -17.00
C THR A 10 9.67 -13.96 -17.18
N GLU A 11 9.00 -14.05 -18.34
CA GLU A 11 8.06 -15.12 -18.64
C GLU A 11 8.74 -16.49 -18.68
N SER A 12 9.96 -16.60 -19.24
CA SER A 12 10.72 -17.86 -19.27
C SER A 12 11.15 -18.29 -17.85
N LEU A 13 11.57 -17.35 -17.00
CA LEU A 13 11.96 -17.68 -15.62
C LEU A 13 10.76 -18.08 -14.77
N LEU A 14 9.61 -17.44 -14.95
CA LEU A 14 8.36 -17.86 -14.28
C LEU A 14 7.89 -19.25 -14.78
N ALA A 15 8.08 -19.55 -16.07
CA ALA A 15 7.78 -20.88 -16.60
C ALA A 15 8.63 -21.98 -15.93
N LYS A 16 9.89 -21.70 -15.59
CA LYS A 16 10.76 -22.64 -14.84
C LYS A 16 10.22 -22.99 -13.45
N ILE A 17 9.54 -22.06 -12.78
CA ILE A 17 8.88 -22.38 -11.50
C ILE A 17 7.84 -23.49 -11.71
N ARG A 18 7.08 -23.39 -12.78
CA ARG A 18 5.94 -24.27 -13.10
C ARG A 18 6.35 -25.58 -13.78
N SER A 19 7.45 -25.59 -14.56
CA SER A 19 7.92 -26.77 -15.28
C SER A 19 8.73 -27.74 -14.43
N GLY A 20 9.09 -27.35 -13.19
CA GLY A 20 9.93 -28.18 -12.33
C GLY A 20 11.44 -28.05 -12.61
N GLU A 21 11.83 -27.21 -13.57
CA GLU A 21 13.25 -26.99 -13.90
C GLU A 21 14.02 -26.37 -12.75
N MET A 22 15.30 -26.74 -12.63
CA MET A 22 16.18 -26.12 -11.64
C MET A 22 16.51 -24.69 -12.02
N MET A 23 16.45 -23.79 -11.04
CA MET A 23 16.84 -22.40 -11.21
C MET A 23 18.15 -22.12 -10.48
N SER A 24 19.10 -21.51 -11.18
CA SER A 24 20.35 -21.03 -10.60
C SER A 24 20.09 -19.86 -9.64
N ARG A 25 21.02 -19.57 -8.73
CA ARG A 25 20.94 -18.43 -7.81
C ARG A 25 20.81 -17.12 -8.56
N ASN A 26 21.53 -16.96 -9.68
CA ASN A 26 21.49 -15.76 -10.51
C ASN A 26 20.15 -15.58 -11.21
N GLU A 27 19.51 -16.64 -11.69
CA GLU A 27 18.17 -16.58 -12.30
C GLU A 27 17.12 -16.17 -11.28
N LYS A 28 17.17 -16.73 -10.06
CA LYS A 28 16.27 -16.35 -8.97
C LYS A 28 16.42 -14.88 -8.61
N PHE A 29 17.66 -14.41 -8.44
CA PHE A 29 17.94 -13.02 -8.12
C PHE A 29 17.50 -12.07 -9.24
N ASN A 30 17.78 -12.41 -10.50
CA ASN A 30 17.34 -11.63 -11.64
C ASN A 30 15.81 -11.51 -11.70
N LEU A 31 15.09 -12.61 -11.45
CA LEU A 31 13.63 -12.61 -11.42
C LEU A 31 13.07 -11.72 -10.30
N ILE A 32 13.64 -11.78 -9.09
CA ILE A 32 13.27 -10.91 -7.97
C ILE A 32 13.43 -9.44 -8.37
N ILE A 33 14.58 -9.05 -8.93
CA ILE A 33 14.86 -7.67 -9.32
C ILE A 33 13.89 -7.20 -10.42
N GLN A 34 13.63 -8.04 -11.42
CA GLN A 34 12.73 -7.69 -12.52
C GLN A 34 11.28 -7.45 -12.07
N LEU A 35 10.84 -8.16 -11.04
CA LEU A 35 9.51 -7.95 -10.46
C LEU A 35 9.48 -6.80 -9.45
N SER A 36 10.55 -6.60 -8.68
CA SER A 36 10.61 -5.58 -7.63
C SER A 36 10.73 -4.15 -8.17
N ILE A 37 11.59 -3.90 -9.18
CA ILE A 37 11.87 -2.55 -9.65
C ILE A 37 10.61 -1.80 -10.13
N PRO A 38 9.74 -2.38 -11.00
CA PRO A 38 8.53 -1.68 -11.40
C PRO A 38 7.60 -1.36 -10.22
N SER A 39 7.48 -2.29 -9.26
CA SER A 39 6.68 -2.08 -8.06
C SER A 39 7.25 -1.00 -7.14
N ILE A 40 8.58 -0.97 -6.96
CA ILE A 40 9.25 0.09 -6.18
C ILE A 40 8.98 1.47 -6.79
N LEU A 41 9.13 1.59 -8.11
CA LEU A 41 8.86 2.86 -8.81
C LEU A 41 7.41 3.32 -8.63
N ALA A 42 6.45 2.40 -8.73
CA ALA A 42 5.04 2.71 -8.49
C ALA A 42 4.79 3.18 -7.06
N GLN A 43 5.35 2.49 -6.06
CA GLN A 43 5.17 2.85 -4.65
C GLN A 43 5.78 4.23 -4.33
N VAL A 44 6.98 4.51 -4.82
CA VAL A 44 7.63 5.83 -4.64
C VAL A 44 6.80 6.93 -5.30
N THR A 45 6.30 6.69 -6.51
CA THR A 45 5.45 7.67 -7.23
C THR A 45 4.16 7.96 -6.47
N THR A 46 3.55 6.93 -5.85
CA THR A 46 2.34 7.11 -5.03
C THR A 46 2.59 8.03 -3.84
N VAL A 47 3.73 7.91 -3.16
CA VAL A 47 4.10 8.82 -2.07
C VAL A 47 4.27 10.25 -2.58
N LEU A 48 4.96 10.43 -3.71
CA LEU A 48 5.12 11.77 -4.31
C LEU A 48 3.76 12.40 -4.67
N MET A 49 2.81 11.60 -5.16
CA MET A 49 1.45 12.07 -5.43
C MET A 49 0.80 12.61 -4.15
N PHE A 50 0.84 11.87 -3.03
CA PHE A 50 0.27 12.35 -1.77
C PHE A 50 0.87 13.66 -1.28
N TYR A 51 2.18 13.89 -1.49
CA TYR A 51 2.81 15.17 -1.20
C TYR A 51 2.26 16.31 -2.05
N ILE A 52 2.08 16.05 -3.35
CA ILE A 52 1.56 17.07 -4.28
C ILE A 52 0.10 17.40 -3.94
N ASP A 53 -0.74 16.38 -3.68
CA ASP A 53 -2.14 16.55 -3.33
C ASP A 53 -2.32 17.33 -2.02
N ALA A 54 -1.53 16.97 -1.00
CA ALA A 54 -1.52 17.71 0.27
C ALA A 54 -1.12 19.18 0.07
N GLY A 55 -0.16 19.46 -0.83
CA GLY A 55 0.25 20.81 -1.19
C GLY A 55 -0.86 21.58 -1.93
N MET A 56 -1.58 20.94 -2.86
CA MET A 56 -2.68 21.55 -3.59
C MET A 56 -3.84 21.90 -2.64
N VAL A 57 -4.26 20.96 -1.80
CA VAL A 57 -5.32 21.17 -0.80
C VAL A 57 -4.91 22.21 0.23
N GLY A 58 -3.66 22.15 0.70
CA GLY A 58 -3.10 23.09 1.66
C GLY A 58 -3.14 24.54 1.15
N SER A 59 -3.02 24.74 -0.16
CA SER A 59 -3.12 26.08 -0.79
C SER A 59 -4.53 26.68 -0.78
N LEU A 60 -5.57 25.87 -0.53
CA LEU A 60 -6.95 26.35 -0.40
C LEU A 60 -7.22 27.00 0.97
N GLY A 61 -6.38 26.73 1.96
CA GLY A 61 -6.51 27.28 3.31
C GLY A 61 -6.69 26.23 4.40
N ALA A 62 -6.86 26.71 5.64
CA ALA A 62 -6.92 25.85 6.82
C ALA A 62 -8.23 25.04 6.91
N GLU A 63 -9.38 25.66 6.61
CA GLU A 63 -10.69 25.00 6.70
C GLU A 63 -10.84 23.86 5.68
N PRO A 64 -10.55 24.02 4.37
CA PRO A 64 -10.54 22.93 3.42
C PRO A 64 -9.60 21.77 3.78
N SER A 65 -8.40 22.10 4.25
CA SER A 65 -7.43 21.10 4.68
C SER A 65 -7.93 20.31 5.90
N ALA A 66 -8.55 21.00 6.86
CA ALA A 66 -9.14 20.38 8.03
C ALA A 66 -10.35 19.49 7.68
N ALA A 67 -11.19 19.90 6.73
CA ALA A 67 -12.32 19.12 6.24
C ALA A 67 -11.89 17.77 5.66
N ILE A 68 -10.87 17.77 4.79
CA ILE A 68 -10.32 16.54 4.19
C ILE A 68 -9.64 15.69 5.27
N GLY A 69 -8.74 16.27 6.06
CA GLY A 69 -8.00 15.55 7.10
C GLY A 69 -8.89 14.89 8.15
N LEU A 70 -10.08 15.45 8.40
CA LEU A 70 -11.05 14.86 9.33
C LEU A 70 -11.58 13.50 8.85
N VAL A 71 -11.90 13.37 7.56
CA VAL A 71 -12.56 12.15 7.00
C VAL A 71 -11.58 11.19 6.32
N GLU A 72 -10.37 11.62 6.06
CA GLU A 72 -9.33 10.83 5.38
C GLU A 72 -9.06 9.47 6.06
N PRO A 73 -8.93 9.36 7.40
CA PRO A 73 -8.72 8.05 8.05
C PRO A 73 -9.86 7.06 7.80
N ALA A 74 -11.09 7.55 7.67
CA ALA A 74 -12.23 6.71 7.34
C ALA A 74 -12.15 6.19 5.89
N THR A 75 -11.72 7.03 4.94
CA THR A 75 -11.54 6.60 3.55
C THR A 75 -10.47 5.52 3.42
N TRP A 76 -9.35 5.67 4.10
CA TRP A 76 -8.28 4.66 4.14
C TRP A 76 -8.74 3.34 4.74
N LEU A 77 -9.63 3.38 5.75
CA LEU A 77 -10.20 2.17 6.33
C LEU A 77 -10.98 1.38 5.28
N PHE A 78 -11.87 2.03 4.53
CA PHE A 78 -12.65 1.35 3.47
C PHE A 78 -11.76 0.78 2.37
N PHE A 79 -10.72 1.50 1.96
CA PHE A 79 -9.74 1.02 0.98
C PHE A 79 -8.96 -0.20 1.48
N SER A 80 -8.59 -0.21 2.75
CA SER A 80 -7.90 -1.34 3.38
C SER A 80 -8.76 -2.60 3.41
N LEU A 81 -10.08 -2.46 3.62
CA LEU A 81 -11.02 -3.59 3.57
C LEU A 81 -11.13 -4.18 2.16
N VAL A 82 -11.19 -3.34 1.13
CA VAL A 82 -11.17 -3.76 -0.28
C VAL A 82 -9.86 -4.50 -0.60
N SER A 83 -8.73 -3.98 -0.13
CA SER A 83 -7.42 -4.60 -0.32
C SER A 83 -7.34 -5.97 0.32
N ALA A 84 -7.86 -6.15 1.54
CA ALA A 84 -7.87 -7.43 2.22
C ALA A 84 -8.68 -8.51 1.47
N VAL A 85 -9.86 -8.14 0.97
CA VAL A 85 -10.69 -9.04 0.14
C VAL A 85 -9.95 -9.43 -1.14
N THR A 86 -9.33 -8.47 -1.82
CA THR A 86 -8.56 -8.69 -3.04
C THR A 86 -7.40 -9.66 -2.80
N MET A 87 -6.65 -9.49 -1.72
CA MET A 87 -5.52 -10.36 -1.38
C MET A 87 -5.97 -11.81 -1.18
N GLY A 88 -7.13 -12.04 -0.59
CA GLY A 88 -7.69 -13.37 -0.41
C GLY A 88 -7.90 -14.13 -1.73
N PHE A 89 -8.32 -13.44 -2.78
CA PHE A 89 -8.48 -14.03 -4.12
C PHE A 89 -7.15 -14.12 -4.86
N SER A 90 -6.32 -13.09 -4.81
CA SER A 90 -5.07 -13.02 -5.57
C SER A 90 -4.07 -14.11 -5.15
N VAL A 91 -3.98 -14.43 -3.86
CA VAL A 91 -3.14 -15.55 -3.36
C VAL A 91 -3.60 -16.89 -3.91
N GLN A 92 -4.91 -17.14 -3.95
CA GLN A 92 -5.43 -18.38 -4.57
C GLN A 92 -5.09 -18.43 -6.06
N VAL A 93 -5.21 -17.33 -6.78
CA VAL A 93 -4.83 -17.25 -8.20
C VAL A 93 -3.35 -17.54 -8.37
N ALA A 94 -2.47 -16.99 -7.51
CA ALA A 94 -1.04 -17.28 -7.54
C ALA A 94 -0.75 -18.80 -7.38
N HIS A 95 -1.45 -19.44 -6.44
CA HIS A 95 -1.32 -20.90 -6.22
C HIS A 95 -1.77 -21.69 -7.44
N PHE A 96 -2.92 -21.39 -8.05
CA PHE A 96 -3.38 -22.10 -9.24
C PHE A 96 -2.51 -21.84 -10.47
N ILE A 97 -1.96 -20.63 -10.61
CA ILE A 97 -0.97 -20.36 -11.68
C ILE A 97 0.30 -21.20 -11.45
N GLY A 98 0.79 -21.27 -10.22
CA GLY A 98 1.93 -22.10 -9.87
C GLY A 98 1.71 -23.59 -10.17
N ALA A 99 0.50 -24.09 -9.91
CA ALA A 99 0.08 -25.44 -10.22
C ALA A 99 -0.21 -25.72 -11.71
N ASN A 100 -0.02 -24.74 -12.61
CA ASN A 100 -0.44 -24.77 -14.03
C ASN A 100 -1.95 -24.98 -14.25
N ASP A 101 -2.78 -24.77 -13.23
CA ASP A 101 -4.25 -24.89 -13.33
C ASP A 101 -4.87 -23.51 -13.68
N PHE A 102 -4.62 -23.07 -14.90
CA PHE A 102 -5.10 -21.76 -15.37
C PHE A 102 -6.64 -21.63 -15.41
N PRO A 103 -7.42 -22.70 -15.74
CA PRO A 103 -8.87 -22.61 -15.67
C PRO A 103 -9.38 -22.28 -14.26
N LYS A 104 -8.82 -22.93 -13.21
CA LYS A 104 -9.19 -22.58 -11.82
C LYS A 104 -8.70 -21.20 -11.44
N ALA A 105 -7.52 -20.76 -11.88
CA ALA A 105 -7.04 -19.40 -11.65
C ALA A 105 -8.03 -18.36 -12.19
N ARG A 106 -8.52 -18.54 -13.43
CA ARG A 106 -9.54 -17.67 -14.05
C ARG A 106 -10.89 -17.76 -13.36
N ALA A 107 -11.30 -18.96 -12.93
CA ALA A 107 -12.53 -19.14 -12.16
C ALA A 107 -12.48 -18.36 -10.83
N VAL A 108 -11.38 -18.44 -10.08
CA VAL A 108 -11.18 -17.67 -8.83
C VAL A 108 -11.17 -16.18 -9.11
N MET A 109 -10.52 -15.72 -10.17
CA MET A 109 -10.53 -14.32 -10.58
C MET A 109 -11.95 -13.81 -10.85
N ARG A 110 -12.79 -14.59 -11.56
CA ARG A 110 -14.21 -14.23 -11.79
C ARG A 110 -15.00 -14.11 -10.50
N HIS A 111 -14.82 -15.07 -9.57
CA HIS A 111 -15.44 -15.00 -8.24
C HIS A 111 -14.97 -13.76 -7.48
N GLY A 112 -13.68 -13.42 -7.58
CA GLY A 112 -13.10 -12.23 -6.96
C GLY A 112 -13.75 -10.94 -7.44
N TYR A 113 -13.93 -10.78 -8.76
CA TYR A 113 -14.60 -9.59 -9.30
C TYR A 113 -16.07 -9.51 -8.88
N ILE A 114 -16.83 -10.62 -8.97
CA ILE A 114 -18.25 -10.62 -8.63
C ILE A 114 -18.43 -10.37 -7.13
N PHE A 115 -17.79 -11.15 -6.28
CA PHE A 115 -17.89 -11.00 -4.83
C PHE A 115 -17.33 -9.67 -4.35
N GLY A 116 -16.16 -9.29 -4.86
CA GLY A 116 -15.53 -8.02 -4.52
C GLY A 116 -16.37 -6.81 -4.92
N LEU A 117 -16.98 -6.82 -6.12
CA LEU A 117 -17.86 -5.74 -6.54
C LEU A 117 -19.11 -5.65 -5.66
N CYS A 118 -19.76 -6.77 -5.32
CA CYS A 118 -20.86 -6.79 -4.37
C CYS A 118 -20.44 -6.23 -3.00
N PHE A 119 -19.26 -6.60 -2.52
CA PHE A 119 -18.69 -6.09 -1.27
C PHE A 119 -18.40 -4.58 -1.34
N ALA A 120 -17.77 -4.11 -2.44
CA ALA A 120 -17.50 -2.68 -2.65
C ALA A 120 -18.77 -1.84 -2.73
N LEU A 121 -19.82 -2.35 -3.40
CA LEU A 121 -21.13 -1.70 -3.44
C LEU A 121 -21.81 -1.67 -2.08
N LEU A 122 -21.65 -2.72 -1.26
CA LEU A 122 -22.12 -2.72 0.13
C LEU A 122 -21.39 -1.66 0.96
N LEU A 123 -20.06 -1.56 0.82
CA LEU A 123 -19.29 -0.52 1.48
C LEU A 123 -19.71 0.88 1.02
N LEU A 124 -19.91 1.07 -0.28
CA LEU A 124 -20.42 2.32 -0.84
C LEU A 124 -21.80 2.69 -0.25
N LEU A 125 -22.70 1.73 -0.12
CA LEU A 125 -24.00 1.96 0.53
C LEU A 125 -23.82 2.40 1.99
N ILE A 126 -22.94 1.73 2.73
CA ILE A 126 -22.64 2.09 4.12
C ILE A 126 -22.09 3.52 4.19
N THR A 127 -21.13 3.90 3.32
CA THR A 127 -20.57 5.25 3.31
C THR A 127 -21.60 6.32 3.00
N PHE A 128 -22.56 6.04 2.10
CA PHE A 128 -23.67 6.96 1.83
C PHE A 128 -24.62 7.11 3.02
N LEU A 129 -24.92 6.03 3.74
CA LEU A 129 -25.79 6.05 4.92
C LEU A 129 -25.19 6.83 6.10
N ILE A 130 -23.87 6.76 6.28
CA ILE A 130 -23.17 7.43 7.38
C ILE A 130 -22.59 8.78 7.00
N GLY A 131 -22.46 9.09 5.72
CA GLY A 131 -21.66 10.20 5.18
C GLY A 131 -22.01 11.57 5.77
N SER A 132 -23.30 11.87 5.91
CA SER A 132 -23.77 13.14 6.50
C SER A 132 -23.51 13.25 8.02
N ARG A 133 -23.39 12.12 8.71
CA ARG A 133 -23.20 12.06 10.17
C ARG A 133 -21.73 11.87 10.55
N LEU A 134 -20.92 11.35 9.66
CA LEU A 134 -19.54 11.01 9.94
C LEU A 134 -18.69 12.21 10.41
N PRO A 135 -18.71 13.40 9.77
CA PRO A 135 -17.96 14.55 10.24
C PRO A 135 -18.39 15.00 11.65
N VAL A 136 -19.68 14.87 11.97
CA VAL A 136 -20.19 15.18 13.31
C VAL A 136 -19.68 14.18 14.35
N TRP A 137 -19.71 12.89 14.04
CA TRP A 137 -19.19 11.84 14.94
C TRP A 137 -17.68 11.95 15.19
N LEU A 138 -16.97 12.46 14.19
CA LEU A 138 -15.53 12.71 14.30
C LEU A 138 -15.18 14.03 15.01
N GLY A 139 -16.20 14.81 15.46
CA GLY A 139 -15.99 16.05 16.19
C GLY A 139 -15.65 17.26 15.32
N GLY A 140 -15.98 17.21 14.03
CA GLY A 140 -15.77 18.34 13.12
C GLY A 140 -16.58 19.58 13.51
N GLY A 141 -15.98 20.75 13.44
CA GLY A 141 -16.67 22.04 13.63
C GLY A 141 -17.74 22.28 12.56
N THR A 142 -18.75 23.07 12.87
CA THR A 142 -19.87 23.38 11.96
C THR A 142 -19.45 24.03 10.65
N ASP A 143 -18.30 24.72 10.67
CA ASP A 143 -17.65 25.40 9.56
C ASP A 143 -17.10 24.42 8.50
N ILE A 144 -16.62 23.24 8.90
CA ILE A 144 -16.00 22.26 8.01
C ILE A 144 -16.89 21.04 7.70
N GLN A 145 -18.01 20.84 8.42
CA GLN A 145 -18.87 19.65 8.28
C GLN A 145 -19.42 19.49 6.86
N HIS A 146 -19.79 20.59 6.20
CA HIS A 146 -20.35 20.55 4.85
C HIS A 146 -19.30 20.03 3.86
N ASP A 147 -18.13 20.64 3.83
CA ASP A 147 -17.05 20.27 2.91
C ASP A 147 -16.52 18.87 3.17
N ALA A 148 -16.38 18.48 4.46
CA ALA A 148 -16.02 17.13 4.84
C ALA A 148 -17.03 16.08 4.37
N THR A 149 -18.34 16.39 4.46
CA THR A 149 -19.43 15.51 3.96
C THR A 149 -19.37 15.37 2.44
N VAL A 150 -19.26 16.50 1.73
CA VAL A 150 -19.18 16.50 0.25
C VAL A 150 -17.95 15.71 -0.23
N TYR A 151 -16.79 16.00 0.35
CA TYR A 151 -15.57 15.26 0.04
C TYR A 151 -15.72 13.76 0.28
N PHE A 152 -16.19 13.36 1.46
CA PHE A 152 -16.35 11.96 1.83
C PHE A 152 -17.30 11.21 0.91
N LEU A 153 -18.44 11.82 0.55
CA LEU A 153 -19.43 11.19 -0.33
C LEU A 153 -18.91 11.04 -1.76
N ILE A 154 -18.25 12.07 -2.32
CA ILE A 154 -17.68 11.99 -3.67
C ILE A 154 -16.52 10.98 -3.67
N PHE A 155 -15.64 11.05 -2.66
CA PHE A 155 -14.49 10.14 -2.55
C PHE A 155 -14.95 8.69 -2.35
N SER A 156 -16.07 8.46 -1.68
CA SER A 156 -16.66 7.12 -1.51
C SER A 156 -17.04 6.46 -2.85
N LEU A 157 -17.37 7.25 -3.89
CA LEU A 157 -17.62 6.72 -5.23
C LEU A 157 -16.39 6.04 -5.85
N ILE A 158 -15.19 6.31 -5.31
CA ILE A 158 -13.95 5.65 -5.73
C ILE A 158 -13.95 4.17 -5.32
N ILE A 159 -14.63 3.77 -4.23
CA ILE A 159 -14.55 2.41 -3.66
C ILE A 159 -14.75 1.29 -4.69
N PRO A 160 -15.78 1.29 -5.55
CA PRO A 160 -15.92 0.26 -6.59
C PRO A 160 -14.80 0.30 -7.64
N PHE A 161 -14.34 1.49 -8.02
CA PHE A 161 -13.26 1.65 -8.99
C PHE A 161 -11.90 1.27 -8.39
N HIS A 162 -11.67 1.58 -7.12
CA HIS A 162 -10.50 1.09 -6.37
C HIS A 162 -10.48 -0.43 -6.30
N LEU A 163 -11.64 -1.09 -6.05
CA LEU A 163 -11.70 -2.54 -6.12
C LEU A 163 -11.29 -3.05 -7.51
N ILE A 164 -11.85 -2.49 -8.57
CA ILE A 164 -11.57 -2.92 -9.95
C ILE A 164 -10.09 -2.71 -10.28
N GLU A 165 -9.54 -1.57 -9.94
CA GLU A 165 -8.11 -1.24 -10.13
C GLU A 165 -7.23 -2.22 -9.35
N TYR A 166 -7.43 -2.29 -8.01
CA TYR A 166 -6.58 -3.06 -7.12
C TYR A 166 -6.68 -4.57 -7.39
N MET A 167 -7.88 -5.10 -7.68
CA MET A 167 -8.10 -6.49 -8.08
C MET A 167 -7.37 -6.80 -9.39
N SER A 168 -7.52 -5.94 -10.41
CA SER A 168 -6.86 -6.13 -11.71
C SER A 168 -5.35 -6.08 -11.57
N ALA A 169 -4.84 -5.11 -10.79
CA ALA A 169 -3.41 -4.99 -10.50
C ALA A 169 -2.88 -6.23 -9.77
N ALA A 170 -3.56 -6.68 -8.71
CA ALA A 170 -3.17 -7.85 -7.96
C ALA A 170 -3.16 -9.13 -8.82
N MET A 171 -4.19 -9.34 -9.65
CA MET A 171 -4.27 -10.50 -10.55
C MET A 171 -3.13 -10.50 -11.58
N LEU A 172 -2.81 -9.35 -12.17
CA LEU A 172 -1.70 -9.23 -13.10
C LEU A 172 -0.34 -9.43 -12.40
N LYS A 173 -0.16 -8.84 -11.22
CA LYS A 173 1.07 -9.00 -10.42
C LYS A 173 1.32 -10.49 -10.09
N VAL A 174 0.32 -11.21 -9.60
CA VAL A 174 0.48 -12.64 -9.27
C VAL A 174 0.63 -13.53 -10.50
N SER A 175 0.23 -13.06 -11.70
CA SER A 175 0.56 -13.74 -12.97
C SER A 175 1.99 -13.46 -13.45
N GLY A 176 2.72 -12.56 -12.78
CA GLY A 176 4.08 -12.16 -13.12
C GLY A 176 4.21 -10.90 -13.96
N ASP A 177 3.10 -10.26 -14.31
CA ASP A 177 3.10 -8.99 -15.03
C ASP A 177 3.08 -7.82 -14.03
N MET A 178 4.25 -7.47 -13.50
CA MET A 178 4.40 -6.30 -12.61
C MET A 178 4.43 -4.98 -13.36
N ARG A 179 4.84 -4.98 -14.64
CA ARG A 179 5.10 -3.74 -15.38
C ARG A 179 3.84 -2.96 -15.68
N ARG A 180 2.79 -3.63 -16.15
CA ARG A 180 1.55 -2.95 -16.51
C ARG A 180 0.83 -2.34 -15.32
N PRO A 181 0.60 -3.08 -14.22
CA PRO A 181 0.04 -2.47 -13.01
C PRO A 181 0.87 -1.31 -12.48
N SER A 182 2.20 -1.45 -12.48
CA SER A 182 3.09 -0.38 -12.02
C SER A 182 3.05 0.86 -12.92
N PHE A 183 3.04 0.67 -14.26
CA PHE A 183 2.89 1.78 -15.19
C PHE A 183 1.53 2.47 -15.03
N MET A 184 0.45 1.71 -14.86
CA MET A 184 -0.89 2.26 -14.64
C MET A 184 -1.00 2.99 -13.30
N ALA A 185 -0.32 2.52 -12.25
CA ALA A 185 -0.24 3.24 -10.98
C ALA A 185 0.48 4.59 -11.13
N ILE A 186 1.61 4.63 -11.86
CA ILE A 186 2.31 5.88 -12.17
C ILE A 186 1.42 6.81 -13.01
N LEU A 187 0.74 6.27 -14.01
CA LEU A 187 -0.20 7.04 -14.83
C LEU A 187 -1.34 7.60 -13.97
N MET A 188 -1.87 6.83 -13.02
CA MET A 188 -2.90 7.29 -12.09
C MET A 188 -2.42 8.51 -11.29
N CYS A 189 -1.19 8.46 -10.76
CA CYS A 189 -0.61 9.59 -10.04
C CYS A 189 -0.49 10.86 -10.91
N VAL A 190 -0.06 10.71 -12.17
CA VAL A 190 0.04 11.84 -13.10
C VAL A 190 -1.34 12.40 -13.44
N LEU A 191 -2.31 11.54 -13.71
CA LEU A 191 -3.69 11.97 -14.02
C LEU A 191 -4.34 12.63 -12.82
N ASP A 192 -4.10 12.12 -11.61
CA ASP A 192 -4.65 12.67 -10.38
C ASP A 192 -4.16 14.12 -10.17
N VAL A 193 -2.87 14.37 -10.31
CA VAL A 193 -2.31 15.72 -10.24
C VAL A 193 -2.91 16.66 -11.30
N ILE A 194 -3.07 16.18 -12.54
CA ILE A 194 -3.66 16.99 -13.63
C ILE A 194 -5.13 17.30 -13.35
N PHE A 195 -5.91 16.30 -12.96
CA PHE A 195 -7.34 16.49 -12.69
C PHE A 195 -7.56 17.32 -11.41
N ASN A 196 -6.78 17.10 -10.35
CA ASN A 196 -6.84 17.92 -9.14
C ASN A 196 -6.53 19.37 -9.46
N TYR A 197 -5.51 19.65 -10.26
CA TYR A 197 -5.22 21.02 -10.70
C TYR A 197 -6.39 21.66 -11.44
N PHE A 198 -7.08 20.91 -12.31
CA PHE A 198 -8.22 21.40 -13.10
C PHE A 198 -9.50 21.58 -12.27
N PHE A 199 -9.80 20.63 -11.35
CA PHE A 199 -11.03 20.68 -10.58
C PHE A 199 -10.94 21.57 -9.34
N ILE A 200 -9.79 21.58 -8.66
CA ILE A 200 -9.61 22.34 -7.41
C ILE A 200 -9.61 23.85 -7.67
N PHE A 201 -8.86 24.28 -8.67
CA PHE A 201 -8.60 25.70 -8.88
C PHE A 201 -9.50 26.32 -9.95
N PRO A 202 -9.88 27.63 -9.79
CA PRO A 202 -10.57 28.36 -10.85
C PRO A 202 -9.63 28.64 -12.03
N THR A 203 -10.21 29.01 -13.16
CA THR A 203 -9.45 29.47 -14.33
C THR A 203 -8.51 30.62 -13.94
N ARG A 204 -7.22 30.45 -14.18
CA ARG A 204 -6.17 31.40 -13.81
C ARG A 204 -5.06 31.49 -14.86
N THR A 205 -4.42 32.63 -14.96
CA THR A 205 -3.19 32.80 -15.74
C THR A 205 -2.00 32.31 -14.93
N VAL A 206 -1.23 31.39 -15.49
CA VAL A 206 0.00 30.84 -14.91
C VAL A 206 1.16 31.21 -15.82
N SER A 207 2.20 31.81 -15.26
CA SER A 207 3.45 32.04 -15.98
C SER A 207 4.33 30.80 -15.87
N LEU A 208 4.47 30.06 -16.96
CA LEU A 208 5.36 28.90 -17.05
C LEU A 208 6.53 29.25 -17.96
N LEU A 209 7.74 29.25 -17.44
CA LEU A 209 8.97 29.59 -18.18
C LEU A 209 8.93 30.95 -18.91
N GLY A 210 8.20 31.93 -18.34
CA GLY A 210 8.06 33.27 -18.94
C GLY A 210 6.97 33.40 -20.00
N VAL A 211 6.17 32.36 -20.24
CA VAL A 211 4.99 32.39 -21.10
C VAL A 211 3.74 32.40 -20.22
N GLU A 212 2.91 33.41 -20.40
CA GLU A 212 1.60 33.48 -19.73
C GLU A 212 0.61 32.59 -20.47
N MET A 213 0.14 31.56 -19.78
CA MET A 213 -0.89 30.66 -20.28
C MET A 213 -2.12 30.73 -19.37
N THR A 214 -3.29 30.90 -19.98
CA THR A 214 -4.56 30.78 -19.26
C THR A 214 -4.87 29.30 -19.10
N MET A 215 -4.79 28.82 -17.85
CA MET A 215 -5.17 27.45 -17.52
C MET A 215 -6.63 27.39 -17.08
N PRO A 216 -7.47 26.63 -17.79
CA PRO A 216 -8.87 26.47 -17.40
C PRO A 216 -8.98 25.69 -16.08
N GLY A 217 -9.97 26.00 -15.27
CA GLY A 217 -10.26 25.29 -14.03
C GLY A 217 -11.69 25.56 -13.58
N LEU A 218 -12.25 24.62 -12.83
CA LEU A 218 -13.64 24.69 -12.35
C LEU A 218 -13.76 25.40 -11.01
N GLY A 219 -12.74 25.37 -10.17
CA GLY A 219 -12.76 26.08 -8.88
C GLY A 219 -13.63 25.43 -7.80
N GLU A 220 -13.81 24.12 -7.87
CA GLU A 220 -14.67 23.36 -6.95
C GLU A 220 -14.00 23.07 -5.57
N GLY A 221 -12.77 23.54 -5.36
CA GLY A 221 -12.07 23.44 -4.09
C GLY A 221 -12.00 21.99 -3.55
N VAL A 222 -12.57 21.77 -2.36
CA VAL A 222 -12.58 20.45 -1.68
C VAL A 222 -13.30 19.37 -2.50
N ALA A 223 -14.45 19.69 -3.09
CA ALA A 223 -15.17 18.79 -3.98
C ALA A 223 -14.35 18.45 -5.22
N GLY A 224 -13.61 19.44 -5.74
CA GLY A 224 -12.71 19.28 -6.87
C GLY A 224 -11.60 18.25 -6.62
N ALA A 225 -11.02 18.23 -5.43
CA ALA A 225 -10.00 17.24 -5.05
C ALA A 225 -10.57 15.81 -5.10
N ALA A 226 -11.78 15.60 -4.56
CA ALA A 226 -12.43 14.29 -4.62
C ALA A 226 -12.81 13.87 -6.05
N LEU A 227 -13.28 14.81 -6.88
CA LEU A 227 -13.62 14.56 -8.29
C LEU A 227 -12.39 14.24 -9.13
N GLY A 228 -11.27 14.94 -8.91
CA GLY A 228 -10.01 14.67 -9.59
C GLY A 228 -9.51 13.26 -9.34
N SER A 229 -9.47 12.86 -8.06
CA SER A 229 -9.12 11.49 -7.68
C SER A 229 -10.09 10.46 -8.24
N LEU A 230 -11.41 10.70 -8.19
CA LEU A 230 -12.40 9.79 -8.76
C LEU A 230 -12.15 9.55 -10.26
N LEU A 231 -11.90 10.61 -11.00
CA LEU A 231 -11.67 10.51 -12.45
C LEU A 231 -10.36 9.78 -12.77
N SER A 232 -9.30 10.02 -12.00
CA SER A 232 -8.03 9.31 -12.17
C SER A 232 -8.18 7.79 -11.92
N PHE A 233 -8.92 7.40 -10.88
CA PHE A 233 -9.24 5.99 -10.62
C PHE A 233 -10.04 5.36 -11.78
N ILE A 234 -11.07 6.04 -12.29
CA ILE A 234 -11.87 5.55 -13.42
C ILE A 234 -10.99 5.35 -14.67
N CYS A 235 -10.16 6.34 -14.99
CA CYS A 235 -9.28 6.30 -16.16
C CYS A 235 -8.27 5.16 -16.13
N VAL A 236 -7.91 4.67 -14.94
CA VAL A 236 -6.93 3.59 -14.76
C VAL A 236 -7.61 2.24 -14.52
N ALA A 237 -8.65 2.20 -13.70
CA ALA A 237 -9.34 0.96 -13.34
C ALA A 237 -9.92 0.25 -14.57
N LEU A 238 -10.60 0.98 -15.45
CA LEU A 238 -11.27 0.40 -16.61
C LEU A 238 -10.31 -0.20 -17.64
N PRO A 239 -9.24 0.50 -18.10
CA PRO A 239 -8.26 -0.09 -19.01
C PRO A 239 -7.49 -1.26 -18.39
N LEU A 240 -7.16 -1.17 -17.08
CA LEU A 240 -6.44 -2.24 -16.39
C LEU A 240 -7.30 -3.50 -16.26
N ALA A 241 -8.58 -3.35 -15.92
CA ALA A 241 -9.56 -4.44 -15.89
C ALA A 241 -9.79 -5.03 -17.29
N TYR A 242 -9.94 -4.19 -18.29
CA TYR A 242 -10.06 -4.64 -19.68
C TYR A 242 -8.86 -5.51 -20.08
N TYR A 243 -7.66 -5.06 -19.74
CA TYR A 243 -6.45 -5.84 -20.04
C TYR A 243 -6.44 -7.17 -19.27
N ALA A 244 -6.69 -7.15 -17.95
CA ALA A 244 -6.67 -8.35 -17.12
C ALA A 244 -7.71 -9.40 -17.59
N ILE A 245 -8.93 -8.95 -17.92
CA ILE A 245 -10.07 -9.80 -18.27
C ILE A 245 -9.98 -10.33 -19.71
N PHE A 246 -9.52 -9.50 -20.68
CA PHE A 246 -9.64 -9.84 -22.12
C PHE A 246 -8.31 -10.05 -22.83
N ARG A 247 -7.20 -9.47 -22.33
CA ARG A 247 -5.92 -9.45 -23.04
C ARG A 247 -4.78 -10.19 -22.33
N SER A 248 -4.94 -10.52 -21.06
CA SER A 248 -3.91 -11.24 -20.32
C SER A 248 -3.61 -12.60 -20.95
N PRO A 249 -2.32 -12.99 -21.12
CA PRO A 249 -1.96 -14.28 -21.69
C PRO A 249 -2.44 -15.48 -20.87
N ILE A 250 -2.57 -15.32 -19.57
CA ILE A 250 -2.92 -16.41 -18.62
C ILE A 250 -4.36 -16.28 -18.12
N LEU A 251 -4.80 -15.04 -17.83
CA LEU A 251 -6.04 -14.77 -17.07
C LEU A 251 -7.22 -14.37 -17.95
N ALA A 252 -7.04 -14.21 -19.27
CA ALA A 252 -8.13 -13.77 -20.15
C ALA A 252 -9.29 -14.78 -20.17
N TRP A 253 -10.51 -14.31 -19.87
CA TRP A 253 -11.71 -15.14 -19.74
C TRP A 253 -12.13 -15.85 -21.04
N LYS A 254 -11.77 -15.31 -22.20
CA LYS A 254 -12.05 -15.92 -23.49
C LYS A 254 -11.32 -17.27 -23.73
N GLN A 255 -10.34 -17.61 -22.89
CA GLN A 255 -9.62 -18.87 -22.97
C GLN A 255 -10.35 -20.03 -22.31
N ASP A 256 -11.43 -19.74 -21.57
CA ASP A 256 -12.24 -20.79 -20.93
C ASP A 256 -13.27 -21.33 -21.91
N VAL A 257 -13.27 -22.63 -22.07
CA VAL A 257 -14.26 -23.37 -22.85
C VAL A 257 -15.47 -23.75 -21.98
N GLU A 258 -15.26 -23.89 -20.69
CA GLU A 258 -16.27 -24.30 -19.73
C GLU A 258 -17.13 -23.12 -19.27
N ARG A 259 -18.42 -23.42 -18.99
CA ARG A 259 -19.34 -22.43 -18.40
C ARG A 259 -18.91 -22.08 -16.97
N PHE A 260 -19.05 -20.84 -16.60
CA PHE A 260 -18.80 -20.37 -15.24
C PHE A 260 -19.79 -21.04 -14.26
N VAL A 261 -19.23 -21.68 -13.23
CA VAL A 261 -19.99 -22.27 -12.13
C VAL A 261 -19.60 -21.60 -10.84
N TRP A 262 -20.58 -21.10 -10.10
CA TRP A 262 -20.36 -20.47 -8.81
C TRP A 262 -19.95 -21.52 -7.76
N ARG A 263 -18.83 -21.28 -7.07
CA ARG A 263 -18.30 -22.18 -6.03
C ARG A 263 -17.99 -21.40 -4.75
N TRP A 264 -18.77 -21.60 -3.72
CA TRP A 264 -18.58 -20.99 -2.40
C TRP A 264 -17.22 -21.28 -1.77
N GLN A 265 -16.60 -22.41 -2.11
CA GLN A 265 -15.27 -22.80 -1.64
C GLN A 265 -14.22 -21.71 -1.92
N TYR A 266 -14.23 -21.08 -3.09
CA TYR A 266 -13.27 -20.04 -3.44
C TYR A 266 -13.45 -18.78 -2.59
N ILE A 267 -14.69 -18.45 -2.28
CA ILE A 267 -15.01 -17.30 -1.41
C ILE A 267 -14.58 -17.62 0.02
N TRP A 268 -14.90 -18.80 0.53
CA TRP A 268 -14.51 -19.21 1.87
C TRP A 268 -12.99 -19.22 2.05
N ASN A 269 -12.24 -19.74 1.07
CA ASN A 269 -10.80 -19.71 1.08
C ASN A 269 -10.24 -18.28 1.01
N ALA A 270 -10.85 -17.39 0.21
CA ALA A 270 -10.48 -15.98 0.17
C ALA A 270 -10.71 -15.30 1.52
N MET A 271 -11.83 -15.59 2.17
CA MET A 271 -12.14 -15.03 3.50
C MET A 271 -11.18 -15.53 4.59
N LYS A 272 -10.74 -16.79 4.55
CA LYS A 272 -9.73 -17.29 5.48
C LYS A 272 -8.40 -16.52 5.39
N ILE A 273 -8.04 -16.04 4.21
CA ILE A 273 -6.83 -15.24 3.98
C ILE A 273 -7.11 -13.77 4.28
N GLY A 274 -8.20 -13.23 3.75
CA GLY A 274 -8.50 -11.80 3.81
C GLY A 274 -9.02 -11.31 5.15
N ALA A 275 -9.85 -12.10 5.88
CA ALA A 275 -10.44 -11.65 7.12
C ALA A 275 -9.40 -11.34 8.24
N PRO A 276 -8.35 -12.15 8.47
CA PRO A 276 -7.29 -11.78 9.40
C PRO A 276 -6.57 -10.48 9.00
N MET A 277 -6.38 -10.26 7.70
CA MET A 277 -5.77 -9.02 7.17
C MET A 277 -6.69 -7.82 7.38
N ALA A 278 -7.99 -7.96 7.10
CA ALA A 278 -8.98 -6.89 7.31
C ALA A 278 -9.02 -6.47 8.79
N LEU A 279 -9.07 -7.44 9.70
CA LEU A 279 -9.04 -7.18 11.14
C LEU A 279 -7.71 -6.52 11.55
N GLN A 280 -6.59 -6.98 10.98
CA GLN A 280 -5.29 -6.35 11.23
C GLN A 280 -5.29 -4.88 10.77
N TYR A 281 -5.76 -4.56 9.57
CA TYR A 281 -5.81 -3.17 9.08
C TYR A 281 -6.68 -2.29 9.97
N LEU A 282 -7.86 -2.78 10.38
CA LEU A 282 -8.73 -2.05 11.29
C LEU A 282 -8.04 -1.71 12.62
N LEU A 283 -7.42 -2.71 13.24
CA LEU A 283 -6.77 -2.55 14.54
C LEU A 283 -5.44 -1.77 14.46
N MET A 284 -4.72 -1.87 13.33
CA MET A 284 -3.50 -1.07 13.10
C MET A 284 -3.83 0.41 12.90
N ASN A 285 -4.89 0.75 12.16
CA ASN A 285 -5.38 2.13 12.05
C ASN A 285 -5.83 2.67 13.42
N GLY A 286 -6.52 1.84 14.23
CA GLY A 286 -6.87 2.19 15.60
C GLY A 286 -5.63 2.46 16.47
N ALA A 287 -4.61 1.61 16.37
CA ALA A 287 -3.36 1.80 17.10
C ALA A 287 -2.62 3.09 16.69
N GLN A 288 -2.69 3.46 15.41
CA GLN A 288 -2.11 4.72 14.92
C GLN A 288 -2.81 5.94 15.54
N LEU A 289 -4.15 5.90 15.68
CA LEU A 289 -4.89 6.94 16.40
C LEU A 289 -4.46 7.04 17.85
N VAL A 290 -4.31 5.91 18.56
CA VAL A 290 -3.82 5.88 19.94
C VAL A 290 -2.40 6.44 20.04
N SER A 291 -1.53 6.13 19.08
CA SER A 291 -0.18 6.71 19.02
C SER A 291 -0.23 8.24 18.91
N THR A 292 -1.10 8.77 18.06
CA THR A 292 -1.32 10.22 17.94
C THR A 292 -1.85 10.84 19.24
N MET A 293 -2.77 10.14 19.95
CA MET A 293 -3.26 10.58 21.27
C MET A 293 -2.16 10.62 22.33
N ILE A 294 -1.15 9.74 22.26
CA ILE A 294 0.02 9.76 23.14
C ILE A 294 0.90 10.98 22.85
N VAL A 295 1.02 11.38 21.58
CA VAL A 295 1.82 12.53 21.15
C VAL A 295 1.12 13.86 21.45
N ALA A 296 -0.21 13.91 21.38
CA ALA A 296 -0.98 15.15 21.50
C ALA A 296 -0.66 16.00 22.76
N PRO A 297 -0.50 15.43 23.98
CA PRO A 297 -0.15 16.19 25.17
C PRO A 297 1.26 16.81 25.16
N LEU A 298 2.12 16.39 24.23
CA LEU A 298 3.49 16.91 24.10
C LEU A 298 3.56 18.30 23.42
N GLY A 299 2.42 18.78 22.91
CA GLY A 299 2.28 20.10 22.32
C GLY A 299 2.35 20.13 20.79
N ASN A 300 2.01 21.31 20.23
CA ASN A 300 1.84 21.47 18.78
C ASN A 300 3.12 21.22 17.96
N ILE A 301 4.29 21.61 18.50
CA ILE A 301 5.59 21.35 17.86
C ILE A 301 5.83 19.84 17.73
N ALA A 302 5.52 19.08 18.79
CA ALA A 302 5.70 17.62 18.77
C ALA A 302 4.71 16.94 17.80
N ILE A 303 3.45 17.38 17.75
CA ILE A 303 2.45 16.87 16.81
C ILE A 303 2.91 17.12 15.36
N ALA A 304 3.33 18.34 15.05
CA ALA A 304 3.80 18.70 13.72
C ALA A 304 5.08 17.93 13.34
N ALA A 305 6.06 17.86 14.24
CA ALA A 305 7.27 17.09 14.01
C ALA A 305 6.99 15.59 13.80
N HIS A 306 6.05 15.02 14.55
CA HIS A 306 5.60 13.63 14.38
C HIS A 306 4.98 13.38 13.01
N SER A 307 4.03 14.23 12.60
CA SER A 307 3.40 14.14 11.28
C SER A 307 4.39 14.24 10.13
N PHE A 308 5.27 15.24 10.16
CA PHE A 308 6.27 15.43 9.10
C PHE A 308 7.31 14.30 9.08
N ALA A 309 7.69 13.79 10.24
CA ALA A 309 8.60 12.67 10.31
C ALA A 309 7.99 11.39 9.74
N ILE A 310 6.72 11.05 10.03
CA ILE A 310 6.01 9.91 9.41
C ILE A 310 5.97 10.08 7.89
N THR A 311 5.69 11.28 7.42
CA THR A 311 5.64 11.57 5.99
C THR A 311 7.01 11.37 5.34
N ALA A 312 8.08 11.88 5.95
CA ALA A 312 9.45 11.71 5.46
C ALA A 312 9.90 10.24 5.47
N GLU A 313 9.60 9.49 6.56
CA GLU A 313 9.88 8.06 6.69
C GLU A 313 9.22 7.24 5.58
N SER A 314 8.04 7.63 5.12
CA SER A 314 7.31 6.88 4.09
C SER A 314 8.10 6.69 2.80
N LEU A 315 8.96 7.64 2.42
CA LEU A 315 9.86 7.50 1.27
C LEU A 315 10.90 6.39 1.48
N CYS A 316 11.27 6.10 2.72
CA CYS A 316 12.27 5.09 3.04
C CYS A 316 11.71 3.68 3.03
N TYR A 317 10.49 3.46 3.52
CA TYR A 317 9.94 2.10 3.59
C TYR A 317 9.14 1.68 2.33
N MET A 318 8.77 2.58 1.44
CA MET A 318 8.03 2.22 0.20
C MET A 318 8.81 1.26 -0.72
N PRO A 319 10.13 1.36 -0.89
CA PRO A 319 10.87 0.33 -1.61
C PRO A 319 10.71 -1.08 -1.01
N GLY A 320 10.61 -1.21 0.30
CA GLY A 320 10.30 -2.47 1.00
C GLY A 320 8.95 -3.05 0.57
N HIS A 321 7.91 -2.22 0.44
CA HIS A 321 6.61 -2.63 -0.10
C HIS A 321 6.69 -3.09 -1.55
N GLY A 322 7.48 -2.44 -2.40
CA GLY A 322 7.70 -2.88 -3.78
C GLY A 322 8.34 -4.28 -3.86
N ILE A 323 9.33 -4.57 -3.00
CA ILE A 323 9.95 -5.90 -2.90
C ILE A 323 8.94 -6.93 -2.35
N SER A 324 8.10 -6.53 -1.41
CA SER A 324 7.11 -7.39 -0.78
C SER A 324 6.05 -7.92 -1.78
N GLU A 325 5.67 -7.12 -2.76
CA GLU A 325 4.77 -7.55 -3.85
C GLU A 325 5.40 -8.65 -4.71
N ALA A 326 6.68 -8.51 -5.04
CA ALA A 326 7.42 -9.56 -5.74
C ALA A 326 7.53 -10.84 -4.90
N ALA A 327 7.77 -10.71 -3.59
CA ALA A 327 7.83 -11.83 -2.65
C ALA A 327 6.50 -12.60 -2.61
N THR A 328 5.36 -11.90 -2.49
CA THR A 328 4.02 -12.52 -2.51
C THR A 328 3.78 -13.32 -3.79
N THR A 329 4.15 -12.78 -4.94
CA THR A 329 3.98 -13.43 -6.24
C THR A 329 4.84 -14.69 -6.37
N LEU A 330 6.15 -14.55 -6.11
CA LEU A 330 7.11 -15.65 -6.28
C LEU A 330 6.86 -16.78 -5.30
N VAL A 331 6.57 -16.45 -4.05
CA VAL A 331 6.23 -17.44 -3.02
C VAL A 331 4.89 -18.10 -3.33
N GLY A 332 3.87 -17.34 -3.71
CA GLY A 332 2.56 -17.89 -4.07
C GLY A 332 2.65 -18.89 -5.22
N GLN A 333 3.36 -18.55 -6.31
CA GLN A 333 3.57 -19.47 -7.42
C GLN A 333 4.42 -20.69 -7.03
N SER A 334 5.45 -20.50 -6.19
CA SER A 334 6.30 -21.62 -5.73
C SER A 334 5.52 -22.59 -4.85
N VAL A 335 4.63 -22.10 -4.00
CA VAL A 335 3.74 -22.93 -3.17
C VAL A 335 2.74 -23.68 -4.05
N GLY A 336 2.15 -23.00 -5.04
CA GLY A 336 1.23 -23.62 -5.98
C GLY A 336 1.88 -24.71 -6.84
N ALA A 337 3.15 -24.55 -7.17
CA ALA A 337 3.95 -25.53 -7.93
C ALA A 337 4.50 -26.67 -7.03
N ASP A 338 4.20 -26.69 -5.73
CA ASP A 338 4.78 -27.58 -4.72
C ASP A 338 6.34 -27.58 -4.72
N ARG A 339 6.93 -26.44 -5.05
CA ARG A 339 8.39 -26.22 -5.12
C ARG A 339 8.91 -25.63 -3.80
N ARG A 340 9.12 -26.48 -2.79
CA ARG A 340 9.64 -26.09 -1.47
C ARG A 340 11.04 -25.46 -1.53
N ASP A 341 11.87 -25.93 -2.45
CA ASP A 341 13.21 -25.40 -2.73
C ASP A 341 13.16 -23.92 -3.16
N LEU A 342 12.25 -23.60 -4.08
CA LEU A 342 12.05 -22.23 -4.58
C LEU A 342 11.36 -21.35 -3.54
N HIS A 343 10.32 -21.86 -2.86
CA HIS A 343 9.66 -21.15 -1.77
C HIS A 343 10.67 -20.68 -0.73
N ARG A 344 11.50 -21.59 -0.23
CA ARG A 344 12.56 -21.25 0.76
C ARG A 344 13.58 -20.29 0.21
N SER A 345 14.00 -20.49 -1.03
CA SER A 345 15.01 -19.64 -1.67
C SER A 345 14.49 -18.21 -1.90
N PHE A 346 13.29 -18.07 -2.49
CA PHE A 346 12.68 -16.76 -2.73
C PHE A 346 12.36 -16.02 -1.44
N ALA A 347 11.85 -16.72 -0.42
CA ALA A 347 11.57 -16.13 0.88
C ALA A 347 12.81 -15.46 1.49
N TRP A 348 13.93 -16.17 1.57
CA TRP A 348 15.16 -15.60 2.15
C TRP A 348 15.81 -14.56 1.25
N MET A 349 15.80 -14.74 -0.06
CA MET A 349 16.41 -13.79 -0.98
C MET A 349 15.64 -12.46 -1.01
N THR A 350 14.31 -12.49 -0.96
CA THR A 350 13.50 -11.25 -0.95
C THR A 350 13.59 -10.53 0.40
N VAL A 351 13.56 -11.25 1.53
CA VAL A 351 13.75 -10.65 2.85
C VAL A 351 15.13 -10.00 2.95
N SER A 352 16.20 -10.72 2.55
CA SER A 352 17.56 -10.18 2.57
C SER A 352 17.71 -8.95 1.65
N LEU A 353 17.11 -8.99 0.45
CA LEU A 353 17.12 -7.85 -0.47
C LEU A 353 16.41 -6.64 0.14
N GLY A 354 15.23 -6.86 0.74
CA GLY A 354 14.49 -5.81 1.44
C GLY A 354 15.31 -5.18 2.56
N MET A 355 15.94 -6.01 3.39
CA MET A 355 16.81 -5.52 4.49
C MET A 355 17.98 -4.68 3.98
N VAL A 356 18.65 -5.10 2.89
CA VAL A 356 19.76 -4.36 2.31
C VAL A 356 19.30 -3.03 1.70
N VAL A 357 18.20 -3.05 0.95
CA VAL A 357 17.65 -1.84 0.32
C VAL A 357 17.20 -0.83 1.38
N MET A 358 16.45 -1.28 2.40
CA MET A 358 15.99 -0.36 3.44
C MET A 358 17.10 0.03 4.43
N ALA A 359 18.14 -0.79 4.62
CA ALA A 359 19.35 -0.35 5.33
C ALA A 359 20.03 0.81 4.60
N PHE A 360 20.14 0.72 3.28
CA PHE A 360 20.66 1.83 2.47
C PHE A 360 19.77 3.07 2.57
N MET A 361 18.45 2.91 2.45
CA MET A 361 17.50 4.02 2.62
C MET A 361 17.57 4.63 4.02
N GLY A 362 17.74 3.81 5.06
CA GLY A 362 17.94 4.27 6.43
C GLY A 362 19.21 5.13 6.59
N ILE A 363 20.30 4.74 5.94
CA ILE A 363 21.54 5.56 5.90
C ILE A 363 21.26 6.90 5.20
N VAL A 364 20.57 6.89 4.06
CA VAL A 364 20.18 8.10 3.34
C VAL A 364 19.29 8.99 4.24
N MET A 365 18.28 8.41 4.88
CA MET A 365 17.39 9.13 5.80
C MET A 365 18.17 9.72 6.99
N TYR A 366 19.12 8.99 7.57
CA TYR A 366 19.92 9.48 8.68
C TYR A 366 20.75 10.70 8.30
N ILE A 367 21.36 10.67 7.11
CA ILE A 367 22.22 11.77 6.61
C ILE A 367 21.37 12.98 6.22
N PHE A 368 20.32 12.77 5.44
CA PHE A 368 19.48 13.82 4.86
C PHE A 368 18.23 14.17 5.71
N ALA A 369 18.14 13.68 6.95
CA ALA A 369 17.02 13.99 7.84
C ALA A 369 16.74 15.50 8.02
N PRO A 370 17.75 16.38 8.17
CA PRO A 370 17.53 17.82 8.27
C PRO A 370 16.88 18.41 7.02
N GLU A 371 17.36 18.01 5.84
CA GLU A 371 16.86 18.46 4.55
C GLU A 371 15.42 17.94 4.30
N MET A 372 15.16 16.67 4.64
CA MET A 372 13.83 16.07 4.49
C MET A 372 12.79 16.79 5.33
N ILE A 373 13.08 17.08 6.59
CA ILE A 373 12.17 17.84 7.45
C ILE A 373 12.15 19.32 7.06
N GLY A 374 13.28 19.90 6.65
CA GLY A 374 13.38 21.29 6.20
C GLY A 374 12.52 21.60 4.98
N LEU A 375 12.32 20.63 4.09
CA LEU A 375 11.40 20.76 2.95
C LEU A 375 9.92 20.78 3.39
N LEU A 376 9.59 20.18 4.54
CA LEU A 376 8.22 20.05 5.03
C LEU A 376 7.83 21.20 5.97
N SER A 377 8.80 21.79 6.69
CA SER A 377 8.54 22.87 7.64
C SER A 377 9.67 23.88 7.70
N PRO A 378 9.37 25.18 7.65
CA PRO A 378 10.36 26.26 7.86
C PRO A 378 10.66 26.52 9.36
N VAL A 379 9.94 25.90 10.30
CA VAL A 379 10.03 26.16 11.74
C VAL A 379 11.23 25.41 12.32
N ALA A 380 12.19 26.14 12.88
CA ALA A 380 13.46 25.57 13.40
C ALA A 380 13.24 24.49 14.47
N ASP A 381 12.34 24.69 15.41
CA ASP A 381 12.06 23.73 16.49
C ASP A 381 11.49 22.42 15.96
N ILE A 382 10.63 22.49 14.93
CA ILE A 382 10.09 21.32 14.24
C ILE A 382 11.20 20.60 13.47
N GLN A 383 12.10 21.34 12.81
CA GLN A 383 13.23 20.76 12.10
C GLN A 383 14.17 20.00 13.04
N VAL A 384 14.53 20.59 14.16
CA VAL A 384 15.43 19.96 15.14
C VAL A 384 14.81 18.70 15.74
N LEU A 385 13.55 18.78 16.15
CA LEU A 385 12.85 17.65 16.74
C LEU A 385 12.60 16.53 15.71
N GLY A 386 12.07 16.87 14.53
CA GLY A 386 11.81 15.94 13.44
C GLY A 386 13.08 15.24 12.95
N THR A 387 14.17 15.97 12.78
CA THR A 387 15.49 15.38 12.44
C THR A 387 15.95 14.37 13.48
N SER A 388 15.79 14.69 14.78
CA SER A 388 16.23 13.80 15.84
C SER A 388 15.44 12.49 15.86
N VAL A 389 14.13 12.53 15.61
CA VAL A 389 13.28 11.34 15.63
C VAL A 389 13.48 10.48 14.38
N LEU A 390 13.67 11.07 13.19
CA LEU A 390 14.02 10.32 11.97
C LEU A 390 15.35 9.58 12.12
N ARG A 391 16.34 10.19 12.77
CA ARG A 391 17.63 9.54 13.02
C ARG A 391 17.52 8.36 13.98
N ILE A 392 16.59 8.40 14.94
CA ILE A 392 16.31 7.26 15.82
C ILE A 392 15.72 6.10 15.00
N GLU A 393 14.76 6.39 14.11
CA GLU A 393 14.08 5.39 13.30
C GLU A 393 14.99 4.74 12.25
N ALA A 394 15.95 5.48 11.70
CA ALA A 394 16.85 5.00 10.67
C ALA A 394 17.55 3.67 11.00
N PHE A 395 17.81 3.40 12.28
CA PHE A 395 18.40 2.15 12.73
C PHE A 395 17.43 0.95 12.69
N ALA A 396 16.14 1.20 12.74
CA ALA A 396 15.10 0.16 12.69
C ALA A 396 14.74 -0.26 11.26
N GLU A 397 15.05 0.53 10.24
CA GLU A 397 14.67 0.33 8.85
C GLU A 397 15.01 -1.08 8.29
N PRO A 398 16.19 -1.68 8.52
CA PRO A 398 16.46 -3.04 8.04
C PRO A 398 15.54 -4.09 8.66
N PHE A 399 15.19 -3.94 9.93
CA PHE A 399 14.27 -4.85 10.62
C PHE A 399 12.83 -4.60 10.21
N PHE A 400 12.47 -3.36 9.96
CA PHE A 400 11.17 -3.01 9.38
C PHE A 400 10.99 -3.67 8.00
N ALA A 401 12.02 -3.64 7.15
CA ALA A 401 12.03 -4.40 5.89
C ALA A 401 11.79 -5.89 6.11
N ALA A 402 12.46 -6.50 7.09
CA ALA A 402 12.27 -7.89 7.42
C ALA A 402 10.81 -8.18 7.80
N ALA A 403 10.18 -7.30 8.58
CA ALA A 403 8.78 -7.43 8.94
C ALA A 403 7.86 -7.33 7.70
N ILE A 404 8.03 -6.30 6.87
CA ILE A 404 7.20 -6.06 5.67
C ILE A 404 7.31 -7.24 4.68
N VAL A 405 8.54 -7.63 4.33
CA VAL A 405 8.76 -8.64 3.30
C VAL A 405 8.43 -10.04 3.80
N ALA A 406 8.80 -10.39 5.05
CA ALA A 406 8.45 -11.70 5.62
C ALA A 406 6.94 -11.86 5.83
N TYR A 407 6.22 -10.81 6.22
CA TYR A 407 4.76 -10.80 6.25
C TYR A 407 4.18 -11.14 4.87
N SER A 408 4.69 -10.52 3.82
CA SER A 408 4.26 -10.76 2.44
C SER A 408 4.61 -12.14 1.91
N VAL A 409 5.75 -12.71 2.34
CA VAL A 409 6.08 -14.13 2.12
C VAL A 409 5.02 -15.06 2.75
N CYS A 410 4.60 -14.75 3.96
CA CYS A 410 3.54 -15.52 4.63
C CYS A 410 2.20 -15.38 3.92
N ILE A 411 1.82 -14.18 3.47
CA ILE A 411 0.62 -13.95 2.67
C ILE A 411 0.67 -14.80 1.38
N GLY A 412 1.75 -14.72 0.63
CA GLY A 412 1.93 -15.52 -0.59
C GLY A 412 1.80 -17.03 -0.36
N ALA A 413 2.21 -17.49 0.79
CA ALA A 413 2.03 -18.88 1.21
C ALA A 413 0.63 -19.19 1.80
N GLY A 414 -0.30 -18.23 1.82
CA GLY A 414 -1.66 -18.39 2.34
C GLY A 414 -1.78 -18.40 3.87
N ASP A 415 -0.71 -18.06 4.59
CA ASP A 415 -0.71 -17.98 6.05
C ASP A 415 -0.77 -16.51 6.49
N THR A 416 -1.95 -16.04 6.86
CA THR A 416 -2.17 -14.65 7.24
C THR A 416 -2.48 -14.47 8.72
N LEU A 417 -3.09 -15.47 9.37
CA LEU A 417 -3.56 -15.34 10.76
C LEU A 417 -2.42 -15.09 11.75
N LYS A 418 -1.42 -15.98 11.76
CA LYS A 418 -0.29 -15.85 12.71
C LYS A 418 0.55 -14.61 12.46
N PRO A 419 0.93 -14.29 11.21
CA PRO A 419 1.62 -13.04 10.89
C PRO A 419 0.82 -11.80 11.28
N SER A 420 -0.50 -11.78 11.07
CA SER A 420 -1.36 -10.68 11.52
C SER A 420 -1.36 -10.52 13.04
N LEU A 421 -1.38 -11.63 13.78
CA LEU A 421 -1.28 -11.59 15.25
C LEU A 421 0.09 -11.08 15.75
N ILE A 422 1.18 -11.39 15.04
CA ILE A 422 2.51 -10.83 15.33
C ILE A 422 2.49 -9.31 15.16
N ASN A 423 1.96 -8.82 14.04
CA ASN A 423 1.84 -7.38 13.79
C ASN A 423 0.99 -6.68 14.86
N LEU A 424 -0.18 -7.24 15.17
CA LEU A 424 -1.08 -6.66 16.19
C LEU A 424 -0.46 -6.71 17.57
N GLY A 425 0.12 -7.85 17.95
CA GLY A 425 0.76 -8.01 19.27
C GLY A 425 1.93 -7.05 19.47
N SER A 426 2.79 -6.90 18.46
CA SER A 426 3.92 -5.96 18.56
C SER A 426 3.44 -4.51 18.67
N MET A 427 2.46 -4.11 17.86
CA MET A 427 1.94 -2.74 17.86
C MET A 427 1.24 -2.39 19.17
N TRP A 428 0.28 -3.21 19.62
CA TRP A 428 -0.54 -2.90 20.77
C TRP A 428 0.17 -3.15 22.10
N LEU A 429 0.94 -4.25 22.24
CA LEU A 429 1.57 -4.63 23.51
C LEU A 429 2.96 -4.02 23.68
N ILE A 430 3.72 -3.79 22.60
CA ILE A 430 5.09 -3.29 22.70
C ILE A 430 5.11 -1.79 22.37
N ARG A 431 4.71 -1.39 21.15
CA ARG A 431 4.84 0.01 20.72
C ARG A 431 4.05 0.97 21.60
N LEU A 432 2.74 0.75 21.75
CA LEU A 432 1.89 1.69 22.48
C LEU A 432 2.24 1.75 23.98
N THR A 433 2.57 0.62 24.59
CA THR A 433 2.95 0.58 25.99
C THR A 433 4.27 1.30 26.25
N LEU A 434 5.29 1.04 25.43
CA LEU A 434 6.58 1.72 25.53
C LEU A 434 6.46 3.21 25.18
N ALA A 435 5.70 3.55 24.14
CA ALA A 435 5.48 4.94 23.75
C ALA A 435 4.83 5.73 24.87
N TYR A 436 3.79 5.20 25.51
CA TYR A 436 3.14 5.84 26.66
C TYR A 436 4.11 6.04 27.84
N ALA A 437 4.90 5.02 28.18
CA ALA A 437 5.86 5.09 29.28
C ALA A 437 7.00 6.08 29.00
N LEU A 438 7.51 6.12 27.77
CA LEU A 438 8.67 6.95 27.42
C LEU A 438 8.28 8.39 27.01
N ALA A 439 7.03 8.62 26.58
CA ALA A 439 6.55 9.94 26.21
C ALA A 439 6.64 10.94 27.38
N THR A 440 6.36 10.49 28.61
CA THR A 440 6.40 11.34 29.82
C THR A 440 7.81 11.78 30.20
N GLN A 441 8.83 10.98 29.89
CA GLN A 441 10.23 11.24 30.28
C GLN A 441 11.04 11.88 29.15
N TYR A 442 10.84 11.43 27.92
CA TYR A 442 11.66 11.81 26.77
C TYR A 442 10.88 12.52 25.64
N GLY A 443 9.59 12.81 25.90
CA GLY A 443 8.75 13.48 24.89
C GLY A 443 8.64 12.68 23.60
N LEU A 444 8.60 13.36 22.45
CA LEU A 444 8.48 12.75 21.14
C LEU A 444 9.63 11.79 20.80
N ARG A 445 10.85 12.07 21.26
CA ARG A 445 12.00 11.17 21.08
C ARG A 445 11.76 9.80 21.74
N GLY A 446 11.12 9.78 22.92
CA GLY A 446 10.73 8.55 23.59
C GLY A 446 9.71 7.74 22.80
N VAL A 447 8.72 8.39 22.22
CA VAL A 447 7.71 7.74 21.35
C VAL A 447 8.36 7.09 20.13
N TRP A 448 9.27 7.79 19.46
CA TRP A 448 9.96 7.26 18.28
C TRP A 448 11.01 6.19 18.64
N PHE A 449 11.63 6.30 19.80
CA PHE A 449 12.47 5.22 20.30
C PHE A 449 11.66 3.94 20.58
N ALA A 450 10.47 4.07 21.15
CA ALA A 450 9.53 2.95 21.32
C ALA A 450 9.14 2.33 19.99
N MET A 451 8.93 3.16 18.94
CA MET A 451 8.65 2.73 17.57
C MET A 451 9.83 1.95 17.00
N ALA A 452 11.05 2.48 17.07
CA ALA A 452 12.26 1.83 16.57
C ALA A 452 12.54 0.48 17.27
N VAL A 453 12.35 0.41 18.59
CA VAL A 453 12.46 -0.85 19.35
C VAL A 453 11.42 -1.86 18.90
N GLU A 454 10.16 -1.45 18.77
CA GLU A 454 9.07 -2.33 18.32
C GLU A 454 9.31 -2.84 16.90
N LEU A 455 9.66 -1.99 15.94
CA LEU A 455 9.95 -2.38 14.57
C LEU A 455 11.13 -3.36 14.50
N SER A 456 12.16 -3.15 15.31
CA SER A 456 13.30 -4.06 15.41
C SER A 456 12.90 -5.42 15.98
N LEU A 457 12.14 -5.44 17.07
CA LEU A 457 11.62 -6.68 17.66
C LEU A 457 10.67 -7.40 16.71
N ARG A 458 9.76 -6.70 16.05
CA ARG A 458 8.83 -7.26 15.07
C ARG A 458 9.58 -7.89 13.90
N GLY A 459 10.60 -7.22 13.37
CA GLY A 459 11.44 -7.79 12.31
C GLY A 459 12.14 -9.07 12.76
N MET A 460 12.71 -9.11 13.95
CA MET A 460 13.30 -10.33 14.52
C MET A 460 12.28 -11.44 14.74
N MET A 461 11.08 -11.12 15.23
CA MET A 461 9.99 -12.08 15.39
C MET A 461 9.60 -12.70 14.04
N PHE A 462 9.52 -11.90 12.97
CA PHE A 462 9.21 -12.39 11.62
C PHE A 462 10.33 -13.26 11.05
N ILE A 463 11.60 -12.88 11.23
CA ILE A 463 12.74 -13.71 10.81
C ILE A 463 12.69 -15.08 11.52
N PHE A 464 12.46 -15.07 12.84
CA PHE A 464 12.36 -16.30 13.62
C PHE A 464 11.15 -17.14 13.21
N TYR A 465 10.00 -16.52 13.00
CA TYR A 465 8.79 -17.20 12.53
C TYR A 465 9.01 -17.84 11.17
N LEU A 466 9.59 -17.10 10.23
CA LEU A 466 9.89 -17.58 8.89
C LEU A 466 10.89 -18.75 8.91
N PHE A 467 11.94 -18.63 9.72
CA PHE A 467 12.92 -19.71 9.90
C PHE A 467 12.30 -21.01 10.43
N LYS A 468 11.46 -20.89 11.45
CA LYS A 468 10.76 -22.06 12.03
C LYS A 468 9.79 -22.69 11.04
N ARG A 469 9.09 -21.88 10.28
CA ARG A 469 8.11 -22.31 9.29
C ARG A 469 8.78 -23.02 8.12
N LEU A 470 9.80 -22.40 7.51
CA LEU A 470 10.51 -22.97 6.36
C LEU A 470 11.34 -24.22 6.67
N ARG A 471 11.60 -24.51 7.95
CA ARG A 471 12.18 -25.79 8.37
C ARG A 471 11.17 -26.93 8.40
N ARG A 472 9.88 -26.62 8.59
CA ARG A 472 8.80 -27.61 8.71
C ARG A 472 8.14 -27.95 7.37
N THR A 473 8.28 -27.07 6.39
CA THR A 473 7.87 -27.28 4.99
C THR A 473 9.04 -27.84 4.17
#